data_89fb37db313b0a33bc98ec73e9f2b7b9
#
_entry.id   89fb37db313b0a33bc98ec73e9f2b7b9
#
_cell.length_a   1.000
_cell.length_b   1.000
_cell.length_c   1.000
_cell.angle_alpha   90.00
_cell.angle_beta   90.00
_cell.angle_gamma   90.00
#
_symmetry.space_group_name_H-M   'P 1'
#
loop_
_entity.id
_entity.type
_entity.pdbx_description
1 polymer ?
#
loop_
_entity_poly.entity_id
_entity_poly.type
_entity_poly.pdbx_seq_one_letter_code
_entity_poly.pdbx_strand_id
1 'polypeptide(L)'
;LNILGTKDLKTIKYYENKGSAQCKSSIIFAGLRTKGTTIIKAKKSRDHTELLCKYLKLPVNLLRKKNYDLIKIRKAKKIDPFNYRVPSDISSASFFIVLACLTENSNLTLKNVNINSSRIGMIIILKKMGVKIIFKNKRLYKGELVADILVKSPKNLKSINCPKKLNSSSIDEF
;
A
#
# COMPACT_ATOMS: atom_id res chain seq x y z
N LEU A 1 -24.81 9.88 8.83
CA LEU A 1 -23.80 9.82 9.88
C LEU A 1 -23.57 11.21 10.44
N ASN A 2 -23.84 11.41 11.74
CA ASN A 2 -23.58 12.67 12.42
C ASN A 2 -22.28 12.53 13.24
N ILE A 3 -21.32 13.43 13.02
CA ILE A 3 -20.06 13.44 13.73
C ILE A 3 -19.97 14.76 14.50
N LEU A 4 -19.92 14.68 15.81
CA LEU A 4 -19.65 15.84 16.67
C LEU A 4 -18.14 15.97 16.85
N GLY A 5 -17.61 17.11 16.38
CA GLY A 5 -16.19 17.42 16.54
C GLY A 5 -15.83 17.73 18.00
N THR A 6 -14.57 17.52 18.36
CA THR A 6 -14.02 17.89 19.66
C THR A 6 -12.74 18.70 19.51
N LYS A 7 -12.52 19.67 20.41
CA LYS A 7 -11.25 20.42 20.50
C LYS A 7 -10.20 19.68 21.34
N ASP A 8 -10.61 18.70 22.15
CA ASP A 8 -9.76 17.94 23.05
C ASP A 8 -9.74 16.45 22.71
N LEU A 9 -9.00 16.13 21.65
CA LEU A 9 -8.74 14.74 21.26
C LEU A 9 -7.78 14.07 22.24
N LYS A 10 -8.20 12.95 22.82
CA LYS A 10 -7.40 12.15 23.76
C LYS A 10 -6.56 11.11 23.01
N THR A 11 -5.40 10.77 23.57
CA THR A 11 -4.58 9.66 23.07
C THR A 11 -5.24 8.33 23.38
N ILE A 12 -5.03 7.37 22.49
CA ILE A 12 -5.54 6.01 22.68
C ILE A 12 -4.44 4.97 22.44
N LYS A 13 -4.62 3.79 23.04
CA LYS A 13 -3.96 2.56 22.62
C LYS A 13 -4.98 1.74 21.85
N TYR A 14 -4.76 1.54 20.58
CA TYR A 14 -5.70 0.87 19.69
C TYR A 14 -5.10 -0.43 19.13
N TYR A 15 -5.93 -1.47 19.11
CA TYR A 15 -5.56 -2.76 18.52
C TYR A 15 -6.38 -2.99 17.24
N GLU A 16 -5.71 -2.86 16.08
CA GLU A 16 -6.27 -3.15 14.77
C GLU A 16 -6.02 -4.62 14.42
N ASN A 17 -7.05 -5.45 14.47
CA ASN A 17 -6.98 -6.91 14.28
C ASN A 17 -7.56 -7.41 12.96
N LYS A 18 -8.15 -6.52 12.15
CA LYS A 18 -8.77 -6.87 10.85
C LYS A 18 -7.80 -6.73 9.66
N GLY A 19 -6.69 -6.01 9.84
CA GLY A 19 -5.77 -5.68 8.76
C GLY A 19 -6.30 -4.52 7.89
N SER A 20 -7.11 -3.63 8.48
CA SER A 20 -7.66 -2.46 7.78
C SER A 20 -6.65 -1.31 7.75
N ALA A 21 -6.18 -0.98 6.55
CA ALA A 21 -5.33 0.19 6.33
C ALA A 21 -6.10 1.51 6.59
N GLN A 22 -7.39 1.55 6.27
CA GLN A 22 -8.24 2.73 6.46
C GLN A 22 -8.44 3.05 7.94
N CYS A 23 -8.80 2.04 8.77
CA CYS A 23 -8.91 2.23 10.21
C CYS A 23 -7.59 2.69 10.83
N LYS A 24 -6.47 2.09 10.40
CA LYS A 24 -5.13 2.48 10.82
C LYS A 24 -4.82 3.93 10.45
N SER A 25 -5.10 4.34 9.21
CA SER A 25 -4.84 5.69 8.70
C SER A 25 -5.67 6.74 9.43
N SER A 26 -6.95 6.48 9.69
CA SER A 26 -7.83 7.43 10.40
C SER A 26 -7.29 7.73 11.80
N ILE A 27 -6.80 6.70 12.51
CA ILE A 27 -6.23 6.87 13.86
C ILE A 27 -4.86 7.56 13.80
N ILE A 28 -4.04 7.31 12.76
CA ILE A 28 -2.79 8.04 12.55
C ILE A 28 -3.09 9.54 12.41
N PHE A 29 -4.04 9.91 11.54
CA PHE A 29 -4.39 11.33 11.32
C PHE A 29 -4.97 11.99 12.58
N ALA A 30 -5.84 11.30 13.31
CA ALA A 30 -6.34 11.78 14.59
C ALA A 30 -5.20 11.96 15.61
N GLY A 31 -4.29 10.97 15.69
CA GLY A 31 -3.13 10.98 16.59
C GLY A 31 -2.16 12.15 16.35
N LEU A 32 -2.02 12.60 15.09
CA LEU A 32 -1.22 13.78 14.75
C LEU A 32 -1.78 15.08 15.35
N ARG A 33 -3.02 15.08 15.83
CA ARG A 33 -3.68 16.25 16.47
C ARG A 33 -3.77 16.13 17.99
N THR A 34 -3.48 14.94 18.56
CA THR A 34 -3.62 14.71 20.02
C THR A 34 -2.40 15.17 20.81
N LYS A 35 -2.61 15.71 22.02
CA LYS A 35 -1.52 15.90 22.99
C LYS A 35 -1.13 14.54 23.57
N GLY A 36 0.18 14.21 23.56
CA GLY A 36 0.71 12.92 24.06
C GLY A 36 0.98 11.92 22.95
N THR A 37 0.96 10.62 23.27
CA THR A 37 1.32 9.56 22.33
C THR A 37 0.17 8.59 22.11
N THR A 38 -0.36 8.54 20.89
CA THR A 38 -1.27 7.48 20.43
C THR A 38 -0.46 6.28 19.97
N ILE A 39 -0.90 5.06 20.31
CA ILE A 39 -0.21 3.82 19.98
C ILE A 39 -1.20 2.91 19.24
N ILE A 40 -0.78 2.42 18.07
CA ILE A 40 -1.53 1.42 17.32
C ILE A 40 -0.71 0.14 17.26
N LYS A 41 -1.30 -0.99 17.67
CA LYS A 41 -0.81 -2.33 17.36
C LYS A 41 -1.69 -2.88 16.25
N ALA A 42 -1.15 -2.96 15.02
CA ALA A 42 -1.93 -3.29 13.84
C ALA A 42 -1.50 -4.61 13.21
N LYS A 43 -2.45 -5.42 12.77
CA LYS A 43 -2.18 -6.50 11.83
C LYS A 43 -1.59 -5.92 10.55
N LYS A 44 -0.68 -6.65 9.91
CA LYS A 44 -0.05 -6.18 8.67
C LYS A 44 -1.08 -5.88 7.59
N SER A 45 -0.97 -4.69 7.01
CA SER A 45 -1.85 -4.19 5.94
C SER A 45 -1.08 -3.18 5.09
N ARG A 46 -1.75 -2.56 4.11
CA ARG A 46 -1.18 -1.47 3.29
C ARG A 46 -0.61 -0.37 4.19
N ASP A 47 0.54 0.18 3.83
CA ASP A 47 1.34 1.09 4.66
C ASP A 47 1.62 2.46 4.00
N HIS A 48 0.81 2.83 3.02
CA HIS A 48 0.96 4.09 2.28
C HIS A 48 0.98 5.33 3.19
N THR A 49 0.10 5.36 4.20
CA THR A 49 0.02 6.48 5.15
C THR A 49 1.29 6.62 5.98
N GLU A 50 1.84 5.51 6.46
CA GLU A 50 3.08 5.50 7.22
C GLU A 50 4.28 5.94 6.37
N LEU A 51 4.33 5.50 5.10
CA LEU A 51 5.37 5.90 4.16
C LEU A 51 5.28 7.40 3.85
N LEU A 52 4.08 7.93 3.64
CA LEU A 52 3.86 9.36 3.43
C LEU A 52 4.23 10.17 4.68
N CYS A 53 3.81 9.73 5.86
CA CYS A 53 4.18 10.38 7.12
C CYS A 53 5.71 10.41 7.31
N LYS A 54 6.39 9.32 6.98
CA LYS A 54 7.87 9.25 7.01
C LYS A 54 8.50 10.23 6.03
N TYR A 55 8.00 10.30 4.80
CA TYR A 55 8.47 11.24 3.78
C TYR A 55 8.31 12.69 4.24
N LEU A 56 7.16 13.03 4.83
CA LEU A 56 6.86 14.36 5.37
C LEU A 56 7.53 14.63 6.73
N LYS A 57 8.34 13.71 7.25
CA LYS A 57 9.01 13.80 8.56
C LYS A 57 8.03 14.06 9.71
N LEU A 58 6.80 13.56 9.59
CA LEU A 58 5.81 13.65 10.66
C LEU A 58 6.18 12.73 11.84
N PRO A 59 5.75 13.05 13.07
CA PRO A 59 6.10 12.30 14.27
C PRO A 59 5.34 10.98 14.39
N VAL A 60 5.48 10.13 13.35
CA VAL A 60 4.90 8.79 13.23
C VAL A 60 6.06 7.78 13.13
N ASN A 61 6.23 6.98 14.18
CA ASN A 61 7.26 5.97 14.26
C ASN A 61 6.66 4.59 14.03
N LEU A 62 7.11 3.90 12.99
CA LEU A 62 6.70 2.54 12.62
C LEU A 62 7.78 1.55 13.04
N LEU A 63 7.43 0.60 13.92
CA LEU A 63 8.24 -0.55 14.28
C LEU A 63 7.60 -1.82 13.71
N ARG A 64 8.23 -2.41 12.69
CA ARG A 64 7.75 -3.65 12.06
C ARG A 64 8.17 -4.86 12.89
N LYS A 65 7.19 -5.67 13.31
CA LYS A 65 7.38 -6.98 13.94
C LYS A 65 7.02 -8.09 12.96
N LYS A 66 7.29 -9.34 13.30
CA LYS A 66 7.00 -10.50 12.46
C LYS A 66 5.52 -10.56 12.05
N ASN A 67 4.60 -10.44 13.01
CA ASN A 67 3.16 -10.66 12.81
C ASN A 67 2.30 -9.38 12.90
N TYR A 68 2.86 -8.27 13.34
CA TYR A 68 2.15 -7.00 13.49
C TYR A 68 3.09 -5.81 13.33
N ASP A 69 2.51 -4.65 13.16
CA ASP A 69 3.21 -3.38 13.16
C ASP A 69 2.83 -2.60 14.44
N LEU A 70 3.81 -1.97 15.07
CA LEU A 70 3.60 -1.07 16.20
C LEU A 70 3.86 0.36 15.72
N ILE A 71 2.84 1.22 15.80
CA ILE A 71 2.91 2.59 15.32
C ILE A 71 2.72 3.52 16.52
N LYS A 72 3.69 4.40 16.74
CA LYS A 72 3.63 5.44 17.77
C LYS A 72 3.49 6.79 17.09
N ILE A 73 2.45 7.54 17.47
CA ILE A 73 2.09 8.82 16.86
C ILE A 73 2.11 9.89 17.94
N ARG A 74 2.76 11.01 17.67
CA ARG A 74 2.73 12.22 18.49
C ARG A 74 2.14 13.38 17.72
N LYS A 75 1.75 14.43 18.43
CA LYS A 75 1.23 15.66 17.83
C LYS A 75 2.24 16.24 16.83
N ALA A 76 1.78 16.49 15.61
CA ALA A 76 2.54 17.28 14.65
C ALA A 76 2.47 18.76 15.02
N LYS A 77 3.61 19.45 15.00
CA LYS A 77 3.65 20.91 15.23
C LYS A 77 3.04 21.64 14.02
N LYS A 78 3.42 21.22 12.83
CA LYS A 78 2.99 21.77 11.54
C LYS A 78 3.01 20.67 10.49
N ILE A 79 2.13 20.78 9.52
CA ILE A 79 2.17 19.96 8.29
C ILE A 79 2.23 20.97 7.15
N ASP A 80 3.36 21.00 6.46
CA ASP A 80 3.55 21.91 5.34
C ASP A 80 2.85 21.37 4.09
N PRO A 81 2.25 22.22 3.26
CA PRO A 81 1.70 21.82 1.99
C PRO A 81 2.82 21.31 1.06
N PHE A 82 2.49 20.36 0.19
CA PHE A 82 3.42 19.80 -0.76
C PHE A 82 2.72 19.39 -2.05
N ASN A 83 3.44 19.44 -3.16
CA ASN A 83 2.96 18.96 -4.44
C ASN A 83 3.18 17.44 -4.52
N TYR A 84 2.14 16.70 -4.88
CA TYR A 84 2.20 15.26 -5.03
C TYR A 84 1.50 14.82 -6.32
N ARG A 85 2.25 14.22 -7.24
CA ARG A 85 1.69 13.55 -8.40
C ARG A 85 1.41 12.09 -8.00
N VAL A 86 0.15 11.72 -7.91
CA VAL A 86 -0.22 10.34 -7.53
C VAL A 86 0.30 9.36 -8.60
N PRO A 87 1.06 8.32 -8.22
CA PRO A 87 1.45 7.26 -9.16
C PRO A 87 0.23 6.49 -9.65
N SER A 88 0.36 5.82 -10.79
CA SER A 88 -0.70 4.95 -11.29
C SER A 88 -0.99 3.83 -10.30
N ASP A 89 -2.27 3.53 -10.10
CA ASP A 89 -2.73 2.50 -9.18
C ASP A 89 -2.52 1.11 -9.76
N ILE A 90 -1.96 0.20 -8.95
CA ILE A 90 -1.66 -1.17 -9.36
C ILE A 90 -2.93 -1.99 -9.59
N SER A 91 -4.02 -1.75 -8.84
CA SER A 91 -5.28 -2.46 -9.04
C SER A 91 -5.92 -2.08 -10.37
N SER A 92 -5.95 -0.79 -10.72
CA SER A 92 -6.39 -0.34 -12.05
C SER A 92 -5.50 -0.87 -13.16
N ALA A 93 -4.18 -0.94 -12.93
CA ALA A 93 -3.22 -1.52 -13.87
C ALA A 93 -3.46 -3.04 -14.09
N SER A 94 -4.00 -3.74 -13.11
CA SER A 94 -4.22 -5.18 -13.12
C SER A 94 -5.13 -5.62 -14.26
N PHE A 95 -6.17 -4.86 -14.59
CA PHE A 95 -7.06 -5.16 -15.71
C PHE A 95 -6.29 -5.23 -17.04
N PHE A 96 -5.44 -4.25 -17.29
CA PHE A 96 -4.62 -4.21 -18.50
C PHE A 96 -3.53 -5.28 -18.50
N ILE A 97 -2.95 -5.60 -17.33
CA ILE A 97 -1.95 -6.66 -17.18
C ILE A 97 -2.59 -8.02 -17.52
N VAL A 98 -3.77 -8.32 -16.99
CA VAL A 98 -4.49 -9.57 -17.26
C VAL A 98 -4.90 -9.62 -18.73
N LEU A 99 -5.43 -8.54 -19.30
CA LEU A 99 -5.76 -8.46 -20.72
C LEU A 99 -4.53 -8.79 -21.58
N ALA A 100 -3.36 -8.21 -21.26
CA ALA A 100 -2.12 -8.50 -21.99
C ALA A 100 -1.67 -9.96 -21.82
N CYS A 101 -1.99 -10.61 -20.69
CA CYS A 101 -1.70 -12.04 -20.49
C CYS A 101 -2.58 -12.95 -21.34
N LEU A 102 -3.82 -12.53 -21.64
CA LEU A 102 -4.82 -13.30 -22.39
C LEU A 102 -4.77 -13.02 -23.91
N THR A 103 -4.10 -11.94 -24.31
CA THR A 103 -3.97 -11.56 -25.72
C THR A 103 -2.65 -12.08 -26.27
N GLU A 104 -2.71 -12.88 -27.32
CA GLU A 104 -1.52 -13.44 -27.98
C GLU A 104 -0.59 -12.33 -28.51
N ASN A 105 0.72 -12.60 -28.43
CA ASN A 105 1.77 -11.68 -28.91
C ASN A 105 1.72 -10.27 -28.30
N SER A 106 1.04 -10.11 -27.17
CA SER A 106 0.91 -8.82 -26.49
C SER A 106 2.22 -8.41 -25.80
N ASN A 107 2.53 -7.11 -25.91
CA ASN A 107 3.65 -6.47 -25.25
C ASN A 107 3.19 -5.12 -24.69
N LEU A 108 2.86 -5.06 -23.40
CA LEU A 108 2.30 -3.89 -22.73
C LEU A 108 3.32 -3.24 -21.80
N THR A 109 3.41 -1.92 -21.83
CA THR A 109 4.17 -1.15 -20.84
C THR A 109 3.25 -0.16 -20.13
N LEU A 110 3.11 -0.32 -18.82
CA LEU A 110 2.38 0.60 -17.95
C LEU A 110 3.39 1.49 -17.22
N LYS A 111 3.21 2.81 -17.33
CA LYS A 111 4.16 3.78 -16.80
C LYS A 111 3.84 4.22 -15.39
N ASN A 112 4.91 4.46 -14.59
CA ASN A 112 4.83 5.11 -13.28
C ASN A 112 3.83 4.46 -12.31
N VAL A 113 3.79 3.13 -12.27
CA VAL A 113 2.86 2.37 -11.41
C VAL A 113 3.46 2.24 -10.00
N ASN A 114 2.62 2.42 -8.97
CA ASN A 114 2.99 2.11 -7.59
C ASN A 114 3.20 0.60 -7.45
N ILE A 115 4.38 0.21 -6.99
CA ILE A 115 4.77 -1.20 -6.77
C ILE A 115 5.07 -1.47 -5.30
N ASN A 116 4.30 -0.86 -4.39
CA ASN A 116 4.39 -1.14 -2.97
C ASN A 116 4.23 -2.66 -2.73
N SER A 117 5.13 -3.23 -1.93
CA SER A 117 5.15 -4.68 -1.65
C SER A 117 3.86 -5.20 -1.01
N SER A 118 3.11 -4.33 -0.34
CA SER A 118 1.80 -4.67 0.24
C SER A 118 0.66 -4.74 -0.79
N ARG A 119 0.92 -4.41 -2.08
CA ARG A 119 -0.08 -4.31 -3.16
C ARG A 119 0.24 -5.16 -4.39
N ILE A 120 1.41 -5.78 -4.48
CA ILE A 120 1.84 -6.52 -5.69
C ILE A 120 1.54 -8.02 -5.66
N GLY A 121 0.57 -8.45 -4.84
CA GLY A 121 0.21 -9.87 -4.72
C GLY A 121 -0.19 -10.49 -6.05
N MET A 122 -1.04 -9.82 -6.82
CA MET A 122 -1.46 -10.26 -8.15
C MET A 122 -0.27 -10.40 -9.12
N ILE A 123 0.68 -9.47 -9.10
CA ILE A 123 1.90 -9.57 -9.94
C ILE A 123 2.71 -10.83 -9.58
N ILE A 124 2.81 -11.15 -8.28
CA ILE A 124 3.50 -12.36 -7.83
C ILE A 124 2.76 -13.62 -8.30
N ILE A 125 1.43 -13.60 -8.23
CA ILE A 125 0.57 -14.70 -8.72
C ILE A 125 0.79 -14.92 -10.21
N LEU A 126 0.66 -13.88 -11.03
CA LEU A 126 0.84 -13.97 -12.48
C LEU A 126 2.25 -14.46 -12.87
N LYS A 127 3.29 -13.99 -12.17
CA LYS A 127 4.65 -14.52 -12.38
C LYS A 127 4.74 -16.02 -12.09
N LYS A 128 4.07 -16.52 -11.05
CA LYS A 128 3.99 -17.96 -10.76
C LYS A 128 3.22 -18.72 -11.82
N MET A 129 2.23 -18.11 -12.45
CA MET A 129 1.49 -18.64 -13.59
C MET A 129 2.29 -18.64 -14.91
N GLY A 130 3.54 -18.12 -14.89
CA GLY A 130 4.43 -18.14 -16.05
C GLY A 130 4.48 -16.82 -16.83
N VAL A 131 3.81 -15.77 -16.37
CA VAL A 131 3.83 -14.47 -17.06
C VAL A 131 5.18 -13.77 -16.86
N LYS A 132 5.77 -13.28 -17.95
CA LYS A 132 7.00 -12.46 -17.90
C LYS A 132 6.65 -11.01 -17.59
N ILE A 133 6.80 -10.62 -16.32
CA ILE A 133 6.58 -9.24 -15.84
C ILE A 133 7.90 -8.67 -15.34
N ILE A 134 8.32 -7.54 -15.91
CA ILE A 134 9.58 -6.87 -15.59
C ILE A 134 9.28 -5.47 -15.06
N PHE A 135 9.91 -5.09 -13.96
CA PHE A 135 9.89 -3.74 -13.44
C PHE A 135 11.10 -2.97 -13.98
N LYS A 136 10.84 -1.92 -14.77
CA LYS A 136 11.86 -0.99 -15.27
C LYS A 136 11.77 0.35 -14.55
N ASN A 137 12.84 1.14 -14.60
CA ASN A 137 12.87 2.51 -14.08
C ASN A 137 12.39 2.60 -12.61
N LYS A 138 12.76 1.60 -11.79
CA LYS A 138 12.41 1.59 -10.35
C LYS A 138 13.01 2.80 -9.66
N ARG A 139 12.20 3.51 -8.90
CA ARG A 139 12.66 4.65 -8.10
C ARG A 139 11.80 4.84 -6.85
N LEU A 140 12.37 5.46 -5.86
CA LEU A 140 11.64 5.94 -4.69
C LEU A 140 11.05 7.33 -5.02
N TYR A 141 9.73 7.46 -4.95
CA TYR A 141 9.03 8.71 -5.16
C TYR A 141 8.20 9.06 -3.93
N LYS A 142 8.67 10.06 -3.17
CA LYS A 142 7.98 10.60 -1.99
C LYS A 142 7.50 9.52 -1.00
N GLY A 143 8.39 8.56 -0.70
CA GLY A 143 8.13 7.45 0.21
C GLY A 143 7.59 6.18 -0.45
N GLU A 144 7.07 6.25 -1.66
CA GLU A 144 6.53 5.11 -2.40
C GLU A 144 7.51 4.58 -3.45
N LEU A 145 7.55 3.25 -3.60
CA LEU A 145 8.29 2.62 -4.68
C LEU A 145 7.43 2.59 -5.94
N VAL A 146 7.94 3.16 -7.02
CA VAL A 146 7.26 3.21 -8.33
C VAL A 146 8.15 2.61 -9.41
N ALA A 147 7.54 2.06 -10.46
CA ALA A 147 8.23 1.53 -11.62
C ALA A 147 7.35 1.58 -12.88
N ASP A 148 7.99 1.38 -14.03
CA ASP A 148 7.30 1.00 -15.24
C ASP A 148 7.15 -0.53 -15.26
N ILE A 149 5.96 -1.04 -15.55
CA ILE A 149 5.67 -2.48 -15.62
C ILE A 149 5.61 -2.90 -17.07
N LEU A 150 6.54 -3.74 -17.47
CA LEU A 150 6.53 -4.39 -18.78
C LEU A 150 5.95 -5.79 -18.65
N VAL A 151 4.89 -6.08 -19.40
CA VAL A 151 4.23 -7.39 -19.46
C VAL A 151 4.34 -7.94 -20.86
N LYS A 152 4.76 -9.19 -20.97
CA LYS A 152 4.71 -9.95 -22.24
C LYS A 152 3.78 -11.12 -22.06
N SER A 153 2.89 -11.36 -23.05
CA SER A 153 1.99 -12.50 -23.04
C SER A 153 2.79 -13.81 -22.95
N PRO A 154 2.39 -14.75 -22.10
CA PRO A 154 2.96 -16.08 -22.09
C PRO A 154 2.37 -16.92 -23.25
N LYS A 155 3.10 -17.92 -23.71
CA LYS A 155 2.53 -18.92 -24.65
C LYS A 155 1.38 -19.70 -24.00
N ASN A 156 1.54 -20.06 -22.73
CA ASN A 156 0.54 -20.76 -21.93
C ASN A 156 0.58 -20.26 -20.49
N LEU A 157 -0.58 -20.09 -19.89
CA LEU A 157 -0.73 -19.83 -18.46
C LEU A 157 -0.79 -21.17 -17.70
N LYS A 158 -0.05 -21.25 -16.60
CA LYS A 158 -0.06 -22.40 -15.70
C LYS A 158 -1.02 -22.17 -14.56
N SER A 159 -1.87 -23.15 -14.25
CA SER A 159 -2.66 -23.12 -13.00
C SER A 159 -1.73 -23.21 -11.79
N ILE A 160 -2.10 -22.54 -10.71
CA ILE A 160 -1.36 -22.59 -9.44
C ILE A 160 -2.32 -22.65 -8.25
N ASN A 161 -1.86 -23.23 -7.15
CA ASN A 161 -2.48 -23.03 -5.86
C ASN A 161 -2.02 -21.69 -5.29
N CYS A 162 -2.94 -20.72 -5.18
CA CYS A 162 -2.61 -19.39 -4.68
C CYS A 162 -2.17 -19.45 -3.21
N PRO A 163 -0.95 -18.96 -2.86
CA PRO A 163 -0.51 -18.95 -1.48
C PRO A 163 -1.36 -18.01 -0.63
N LYS A 164 -1.94 -18.51 0.48
CA LYS A 164 -2.79 -17.74 1.41
C LYS A 164 -2.16 -16.41 1.87
N LYS A 165 -0.82 -16.35 1.99
CA LYS A 165 -0.08 -15.14 2.38
C LYS A 165 -0.19 -13.99 1.37
N LEU A 166 -0.63 -14.22 0.14
CA LEU A 166 -0.81 -13.19 -0.89
C LEU A 166 -2.22 -12.58 -0.87
N ASN A 167 -3.19 -13.18 -0.18
CA ASN A 167 -4.58 -12.70 -0.18
C ASN A 167 -4.70 -11.22 0.19
N SER A 168 -4.03 -10.79 1.27
CA SER A 168 -4.12 -9.39 1.71
C SER A 168 -3.48 -8.38 0.77
N SER A 169 -2.55 -8.82 -0.10
CA SER A 169 -1.84 -7.97 -1.06
C SER A 169 -2.43 -8.02 -2.47
N SER A 170 -3.51 -8.79 -2.67
CA SER A 170 -4.21 -8.96 -3.94
C SER A 170 -5.74 -8.97 -3.76
N ILE A 171 -6.25 -8.49 -2.62
CA ILE A 171 -7.68 -8.60 -2.30
C ILE A 171 -8.58 -7.74 -3.20
N ASP A 172 -8.04 -6.66 -3.74
CA ASP A 172 -8.78 -5.76 -4.62
C ASP A 172 -8.85 -6.29 -6.07
N GLU A 173 -8.10 -7.37 -6.38
CA GLU A 173 -7.98 -7.97 -7.72
C GLU A 173 -8.72 -9.32 -7.87
N PHE A 174 -9.48 -9.75 -6.85
CA PHE A 174 -10.31 -10.96 -6.88
C PHE A 174 -11.78 -10.63 -7.04
#